data_34645ed35ff4aad9b1bd0a4abd23df6d
#
_entry.id   34645ed35ff4aad9b1bd0a4abd23df6d
#
_cell.length_a   1.000
_cell.length_b   1.000
_cell.length_c   1.000
_cell.angle_alpha   90.00
_cell.angle_beta   90.00
_cell.angle_gamma   90.00
#
_symmetry.space_group_name_H-M   'P 1'
#
loop_
_entity.id
_entity.type
_entity.pdbx_description
1 polymer ?
#
loop_
_entity_poly.entity_id
_entity_poly.type
_entity_poly.pdbx_seq_one_letter_code
_entity_poly.pdbx_strand_id
1 'polypeptide(L)'
;MRLDEILTIISQKTGNYINQTMLADSLGITRQTVSNRIKNESQLTVAELKKIESYFNIILLAEDEQKQVALVDYYSDVFASCGSGNIVFSDEKVKIPVSTMLISGFSKSKTYSMINATGNSMSPTIENGDKLIVEHWNNEQIQDNRVYVFCFNNEFFVKRLSKNLDEIIIKSDNPEYRIRTINGSTTEELILIGKIVGVIKSLV
;
A
#
# COMPACT_ATOMS: atom_id res chain seq x y z
N MET A 1 -10.94 -22.24 -6.41
CA MET A 1 -12.34 -22.28 -6.93
C MET A 1 -12.58 -23.64 -7.57
N ARG A 2 -13.67 -24.31 -7.24
CA ARG A 2 -14.01 -25.64 -7.78
C ARG A 2 -14.81 -25.50 -9.08
N LEU A 3 -14.81 -26.56 -9.91
CA LEU A 3 -15.51 -26.53 -11.20
C LEU A 3 -17.03 -26.46 -11.09
N ASP A 4 -17.61 -27.02 -10.05
CA ASP A 4 -19.06 -26.96 -9.81
C ASP A 4 -19.51 -25.56 -9.39
N GLU A 5 -18.72 -24.89 -8.56
CA GLU A 5 -18.97 -23.50 -8.13
C GLU A 5 -18.91 -22.55 -9.31
N ILE A 6 -17.97 -22.76 -10.23
CA ILE A 6 -17.76 -21.82 -11.34
C ILE A 6 -18.90 -21.80 -12.35
N LEU A 7 -19.56 -22.94 -12.58
CA LEU A 7 -20.75 -22.99 -13.46
C LEU A 7 -21.86 -22.06 -12.95
N THR A 8 -22.07 -22.05 -11.64
CA THR A 8 -23.07 -21.19 -10.99
C THR A 8 -22.66 -19.71 -11.11
N ILE A 9 -21.38 -19.40 -10.86
CA ILE A 9 -20.85 -18.04 -10.92
C ILE A 9 -20.93 -17.48 -12.35
N ILE A 10 -20.54 -18.27 -13.37
CA ILE A 10 -20.62 -17.84 -14.76
C ILE A 10 -22.07 -17.59 -15.17
N SER A 11 -22.97 -18.50 -14.80
CA SER A 11 -24.40 -18.35 -15.10
C SER A 11 -24.99 -17.08 -14.49
N GLN A 12 -24.63 -16.76 -13.24
CA GLN A 12 -25.06 -15.53 -12.57
C GLN A 12 -24.49 -14.27 -13.24
N LYS A 13 -23.19 -14.29 -13.63
CA LYS A 13 -22.52 -13.13 -14.23
C LYS A 13 -22.95 -12.86 -15.67
N THR A 14 -23.23 -13.92 -16.44
CA THR A 14 -23.65 -13.79 -17.86
C THR A 14 -25.15 -13.64 -18.04
N GLY A 15 -25.95 -13.99 -17.02
CA GLY A 15 -27.40 -14.10 -17.12
C GLY A 15 -27.88 -15.30 -17.96
N ASN A 16 -26.96 -16.19 -18.37
CA ASN A 16 -27.26 -17.34 -19.24
C ASN A 16 -27.02 -18.66 -18.49
N TYR A 17 -27.78 -19.69 -18.88
CA TYR A 17 -27.53 -21.04 -18.39
C TYR A 17 -26.23 -21.59 -18.99
N ILE A 18 -25.25 -21.91 -18.17
CA ILE A 18 -23.97 -22.47 -18.58
C ILE A 18 -23.90 -23.95 -18.20
N ASN A 19 -23.61 -24.78 -19.18
CA ASN A 19 -23.48 -26.22 -19.00
C ASN A 19 -22.02 -26.71 -19.05
N GLN A 20 -21.82 -27.99 -18.70
CA GLN A 20 -20.48 -28.60 -18.68
C GLN A 20 -19.81 -28.62 -20.07
N THR A 21 -20.56 -28.64 -21.17
CA THR A 21 -20.01 -28.61 -22.53
C THR A 21 -19.37 -27.24 -22.80
N MET A 22 -20.09 -26.16 -22.50
CA MET A 22 -19.56 -24.80 -22.68
C MET A 22 -18.30 -24.54 -21.83
N LEU A 23 -18.29 -25.11 -20.62
CA LEU A 23 -17.09 -25.04 -19.76
C LEU A 23 -15.93 -25.87 -20.35
N ALA A 24 -16.22 -27.03 -20.93
CA ALA A 24 -15.22 -27.86 -21.58
C ALA A 24 -14.60 -27.14 -22.79
N ASP A 25 -15.42 -26.49 -23.60
CA ASP A 25 -14.99 -25.69 -24.76
C ASP A 25 -14.08 -24.53 -24.33
N SER A 26 -14.44 -23.82 -23.24
CA SER A 26 -13.62 -22.72 -22.72
C SER A 26 -12.25 -23.16 -22.23
N LEU A 27 -12.11 -24.39 -21.75
CA LEU A 27 -10.87 -24.96 -21.24
C LEU A 27 -10.07 -25.70 -22.34
N GLY A 28 -10.69 -26.03 -23.48
CA GLY A 28 -10.08 -26.85 -24.53
C GLY A 28 -9.96 -28.33 -24.13
N ILE A 29 -10.90 -28.86 -23.33
CA ILE A 29 -10.95 -30.23 -22.83
C ILE A 29 -12.30 -30.88 -23.17
N THR A 30 -12.43 -32.20 -22.92
CA THR A 30 -13.71 -32.89 -23.20
C THR A 30 -14.70 -32.69 -22.06
N ARG A 31 -16.01 -32.75 -22.38
CA ARG A 31 -17.08 -32.75 -21.38
C ARG A 31 -16.89 -33.84 -20.33
N GLN A 32 -16.41 -35.04 -20.75
CA GLN A 32 -16.14 -36.16 -19.85
C GLN A 32 -15.06 -35.81 -18.82
N THR A 33 -14.02 -35.09 -19.25
CA THR A 33 -12.96 -34.59 -18.35
C THR A 33 -13.52 -33.60 -17.33
N VAL A 34 -14.39 -32.67 -17.74
CA VAL A 34 -15.06 -31.74 -16.82
C VAL A 34 -15.91 -32.50 -15.80
N SER A 35 -16.73 -33.47 -16.24
CA SER A 35 -17.56 -34.29 -15.37
C SER A 35 -16.74 -35.07 -14.34
N ASN A 36 -15.62 -35.67 -14.76
CA ASN A 36 -14.71 -36.37 -13.86
C ASN A 36 -14.05 -35.44 -12.84
N ARG A 37 -13.62 -34.26 -13.27
CA ARG A 37 -13.01 -33.24 -12.40
C ARG A 37 -14.02 -32.71 -11.35
N ILE A 38 -15.29 -32.53 -11.72
CA ILE A 38 -16.36 -32.16 -10.78
C ILE A 38 -16.53 -33.26 -9.73
N LYS A 39 -16.62 -34.52 -10.13
CA LYS A 39 -16.74 -35.64 -9.21
C LYS A 39 -15.57 -35.77 -8.22
N ASN A 40 -14.38 -35.42 -8.68
CA ASN A 40 -13.15 -35.48 -7.89
C ASN A 40 -12.86 -34.15 -7.16
N GLU A 41 -13.81 -33.21 -7.12
CA GLU A 41 -13.68 -31.90 -6.46
C GLU A 41 -12.41 -31.13 -6.87
N SER A 42 -11.97 -31.29 -8.12
CA SER A 42 -10.74 -30.67 -8.61
C SER A 42 -10.85 -29.16 -8.64
N GLN A 43 -9.79 -28.48 -8.22
CA GLN A 43 -9.70 -27.02 -8.29
C GLN A 43 -9.20 -26.56 -9.67
N LEU A 44 -9.63 -25.38 -10.07
CA LEU A 44 -9.13 -24.69 -11.26
C LEU A 44 -7.82 -23.97 -10.95
N THR A 45 -6.89 -24.07 -11.88
CA THR A 45 -5.66 -23.26 -11.85
C THR A 45 -5.94 -21.81 -12.29
N VAL A 46 -5.06 -20.88 -11.95
CA VAL A 46 -5.16 -19.48 -12.40
C VAL A 46 -5.17 -19.37 -13.93
N ALA A 47 -4.38 -20.22 -14.63
CA ALA A 47 -4.35 -20.24 -16.08
C ALA A 47 -5.69 -20.70 -16.69
N GLU A 48 -6.36 -21.66 -16.07
CA GLU A 48 -7.68 -22.13 -16.50
C GLU A 48 -8.76 -21.08 -16.23
N LEU A 49 -8.72 -20.40 -15.08
CA LEU A 49 -9.62 -19.29 -14.77
C LEU A 49 -9.51 -18.17 -15.80
N LYS A 50 -8.29 -17.79 -16.21
CA LYS A 50 -8.08 -16.79 -17.27
C LYS A 50 -8.65 -17.21 -18.63
N LYS A 51 -8.57 -18.50 -18.98
CA LYS A 51 -9.19 -19.01 -20.22
C LYS A 51 -10.72 -18.87 -20.16
N ILE A 52 -11.33 -19.22 -19.03
CA ILE A 52 -12.76 -19.09 -18.80
C ILE A 52 -13.20 -17.61 -18.88
N GLU A 53 -12.47 -16.71 -18.21
CA GLU A 53 -12.72 -15.26 -18.27
C GLU A 53 -12.72 -14.73 -19.69
N SER A 54 -11.72 -15.11 -20.49
CA SER A 54 -11.61 -14.70 -21.89
C SER A 54 -12.74 -15.27 -22.76
N TYR A 55 -13.12 -16.52 -22.55
CA TYR A 55 -14.14 -17.19 -23.35
C TYR A 55 -15.54 -16.61 -23.11
N PHE A 56 -15.89 -16.37 -21.85
CA PHE A 56 -17.20 -15.84 -21.45
C PHE A 56 -17.26 -14.31 -21.36
N ASN A 57 -16.14 -13.63 -21.60
CA ASN A 57 -15.98 -12.17 -21.44
C ASN A 57 -16.45 -11.68 -20.05
N ILE A 58 -16.01 -12.36 -18.99
CA ILE A 58 -16.34 -12.07 -17.59
C ILE A 58 -15.07 -11.97 -16.77
N ILE A 59 -15.18 -11.34 -15.60
CA ILE A 59 -14.10 -11.31 -14.59
C ILE A 59 -14.47 -12.30 -13.48
N LEU A 60 -13.71 -13.38 -13.33
CA LEU A 60 -13.88 -14.41 -12.30
C LEU A 60 -12.85 -14.23 -11.17
N LEU A 61 -11.61 -14.02 -11.58
CA LEU A 61 -10.59 -13.56 -10.66
C LEU A 61 -10.91 -12.09 -10.45
N ALA A 62 -11.36 -11.74 -9.24
CA ALA A 62 -11.44 -10.35 -8.89
C ALA A 62 -10.08 -9.74 -9.26
N GLU A 63 -10.07 -8.66 -10.03
CA GLU A 63 -8.86 -7.88 -10.28
C GLU A 63 -8.20 -7.44 -8.94
N ASP A 64 -8.87 -7.71 -7.84
CA ASP A 64 -8.50 -7.39 -6.47
C ASP A 64 -7.25 -8.12 -5.98
N GLU A 65 -6.94 -9.35 -6.42
CA GLU A 65 -5.73 -10.01 -5.93
C GLU A 65 -4.44 -9.43 -6.54
N GLN A 66 -4.48 -8.95 -7.79
CA GLN A 66 -3.37 -8.21 -8.38
C GLN A 66 -3.37 -6.71 -8.02
N LYS A 67 -4.53 -6.16 -7.61
CA LYS A 67 -4.70 -4.77 -7.15
C LYS A 67 -4.29 -4.57 -5.69
N GLN A 68 -4.06 -5.64 -4.93
CA GLN A 68 -3.76 -5.57 -3.49
C GLN A 68 -2.28 -5.37 -3.16
N VAL A 69 -1.42 -5.27 -4.16
CA VAL A 69 0.02 -5.10 -3.96
C VAL A 69 0.50 -3.83 -4.66
N ALA A 70 1.15 -2.95 -3.90
CA ALA A 70 1.90 -1.81 -4.41
C ALA A 70 3.40 -2.12 -4.35
N LEU A 71 4.14 -1.78 -5.41
CA LEU A 71 5.60 -1.79 -5.36
C LEU A 71 6.05 -0.45 -4.77
N VAL A 72 6.70 -0.49 -3.61
CA VAL A 72 7.21 0.69 -2.93
C VAL A 72 8.74 0.67 -2.90
N ASP A 73 9.36 1.85 -3.02
CA ASP A 73 10.81 1.98 -2.87
C ASP A 73 11.15 1.93 -1.38
N TYR A 74 11.90 0.91 -0.96
CA TYR A 74 12.37 0.76 0.42
C TYR A 74 13.79 1.26 0.54
N TYR A 75 14.01 2.11 1.53
CA TYR A 75 15.28 2.69 1.91
C TYR A 75 15.69 2.15 3.28
N SER A 76 16.73 1.30 3.32
CA SER A 76 17.23 0.70 4.59
C SER A 76 17.88 1.74 5.48
N ASP A 77 18.60 2.68 4.88
CA ASP A 77 19.29 3.76 5.54
C ASP A 77 18.82 5.10 4.96
N VAL A 78 18.22 5.92 5.82
CA VAL A 78 17.84 7.28 5.45
C VAL A 78 19.02 8.19 5.72
N PHE A 79 20.02 8.17 4.86
CA PHE A 79 21.00 9.26 4.78
C PHE A 79 20.42 10.32 3.84
N ALA A 80 19.75 11.29 4.40
CA ALA A 80 19.23 12.35 3.58
C ALA A 80 19.94 13.65 3.91
N SER A 81 20.51 14.23 2.90
CA SER A 81 20.91 15.62 2.89
C SER A 81 19.75 16.46 2.37
N CYS A 82 19.24 17.36 3.18
CA CYS A 82 18.22 18.32 2.79
C CYS A 82 18.84 19.61 2.23
N GLY A 83 20.10 19.55 1.84
CA GLY A 83 20.79 20.69 1.23
C GLY A 83 20.16 21.08 -0.11
N SER A 84 19.96 22.37 -0.35
CA SER A 84 19.47 22.96 -1.61
C SER A 84 18.07 22.54 -2.11
N GLY A 85 17.15 22.18 -1.20
CA GLY A 85 15.73 21.96 -1.56
C GLY A 85 15.43 20.63 -2.25
N ASN A 86 16.42 19.77 -2.46
CA ASN A 86 16.26 18.43 -2.98
C ASN A 86 16.49 17.40 -1.87
N ILE A 87 15.48 16.57 -1.63
CA ILE A 87 15.57 15.44 -0.72
C ILE A 87 16.30 14.33 -1.47
N VAL A 88 17.51 14.01 -1.06
CA VAL A 88 18.24 12.87 -1.58
C VAL A 88 18.09 11.75 -0.56
N PHE A 89 17.18 10.81 -0.81
CA PHE A 89 17.26 9.50 -0.18
C PHE A 89 18.55 8.82 -0.67
N SER A 90 19.08 7.87 0.09
CA SER A 90 20.22 7.07 -0.38
C SER A 90 19.92 6.51 -1.77
N ASP A 91 20.94 6.45 -2.65
CA ASP A 91 20.78 5.87 -4.00
C ASP A 91 20.47 4.37 -3.95
N GLU A 92 20.72 3.73 -2.82
CA GLU A 92 20.42 2.32 -2.59
C GLU A 92 18.97 2.12 -2.14
N LYS A 93 18.12 1.78 -3.10
CA LYS A 93 16.72 1.44 -2.84
C LYS A 93 16.38 0.09 -3.45
N VAL A 94 15.50 -0.64 -2.79
CA VAL A 94 14.97 -1.91 -3.25
C VAL A 94 13.46 -1.79 -3.43
N LYS A 95 12.93 -2.23 -4.57
CA LYS A 95 11.47 -2.31 -4.74
C LYS A 95 10.94 -3.52 -4.01
N ILE A 96 10.05 -3.29 -3.06
CA ILE A 96 9.39 -4.35 -2.30
C ILE A 96 7.88 -4.34 -2.54
N PRO A 97 7.23 -5.52 -2.62
CA PRO A 97 5.79 -5.61 -2.71
C PRO A 97 5.17 -5.40 -1.31
N VAL A 98 4.24 -4.46 -1.23
CA VAL A 98 3.48 -4.16 0.00
C VAL A 98 2.00 -4.31 -0.27
N SER A 99 1.28 -5.00 0.61
CA SER A 99 -0.18 -5.09 0.48
C SER A 99 -0.81 -3.69 0.61
N THR A 100 -1.67 -3.32 -0.34
CA THR A 100 -2.38 -2.04 -0.31
C THR A 100 -3.31 -1.90 0.89
N MET A 101 -3.69 -3.01 1.53
CA MET A 101 -4.46 -3.02 2.78
C MET A 101 -3.69 -2.42 3.97
N LEU A 102 -2.35 -2.43 3.92
CA LEU A 102 -1.48 -1.81 4.93
C LEU A 102 -1.30 -0.31 4.72
N ILE A 103 -1.82 0.23 3.61
CA ILE A 103 -1.68 1.64 3.22
C ILE A 103 -3.03 2.32 3.41
N SER A 104 -3.15 3.09 4.48
CA SER A 104 -4.39 3.84 4.76
C SER A 104 -4.67 4.86 3.65
N GLY A 105 -5.83 4.74 2.99
CA GLY A 105 -6.23 5.62 1.90
C GLY A 105 -5.41 5.41 0.61
N PHE A 106 -5.00 4.17 0.33
CA PHE A 106 -4.24 3.83 -0.88
C PHE A 106 -4.87 4.41 -2.16
N SER A 107 -4.03 5.02 -2.99
CA SER A 107 -4.40 5.51 -4.33
C SER A 107 -3.28 5.22 -5.32
N LYS A 108 -3.65 4.73 -6.52
CA LYS A 108 -2.70 4.46 -7.61
C LYS A 108 -2.05 5.73 -8.18
N SER A 109 -2.65 6.89 -7.95
CA SER A 109 -2.13 8.19 -8.39
C SER A 109 -1.07 8.77 -7.47
N LYS A 110 -0.82 8.13 -6.31
CA LYS A 110 0.14 8.58 -5.31
C LYS A 110 1.39 7.70 -5.33
N THR A 111 2.50 8.28 -4.91
CA THR A 111 3.78 7.58 -4.77
C THR A 111 4.03 7.24 -3.31
N TYR A 112 4.55 6.04 -3.08
CA TYR A 112 4.82 5.54 -1.74
C TYR A 112 6.26 5.06 -1.63
N SER A 113 6.83 5.25 -0.45
CA SER A 113 8.12 4.65 -0.06
C SER A 113 8.01 4.02 1.32
N MET A 114 9.03 3.25 1.69
CA MET A 114 9.17 2.67 3.02
C MET A 114 10.53 3.04 3.59
N ILE A 115 10.54 3.40 4.87
CA ILE A 115 11.74 3.74 5.65
C ILE A 115 11.72 3.04 7.00
N ASN A 116 12.86 2.95 7.66
CA ASN A 116 12.94 2.50 9.05
C ASN A 116 12.75 3.68 10.01
N ALA A 117 12.01 3.46 11.09
CA ALA A 117 11.93 4.39 12.21
C ALA A 117 13.19 4.29 13.07
N THR A 118 13.72 5.43 13.50
CA THR A 118 14.87 5.51 14.41
C THR A 118 14.53 6.36 15.63
N GLY A 119 14.91 5.89 16.81
CA GLY A 119 14.66 6.56 18.07
C GLY A 119 13.31 6.23 18.70
N ASN A 120 12.97 6.90 19.79
CA ASN A 120 11.79 6.62 20.63
C ASN A 120 10.81 7.79 20.76
N SER A 121 11.00 8.84 19.98
CA SER A 121 10.22 10.07 20.14
C SER A 121 8.72 9.91 19.79
N MET A 122 8.38 8.88 19.04
CA MET A 122 6.98 8.58 18.65
C MET A 122 6.42 7.35 19.38
N SER A 123 7.13 6.86 20.38
CA SER A 123 6.68 5.77 21.26
C SER A 123 5.41 6.18 22.04
N PRO A 124 4.42 5.30 22.24
CA PRO A 124 4.37 3.89 21.82
C PRO A 124 3.81 3.68 20.40
N THR A 125 3.42 4.74 19.70
CA THR A 125 2.77 4.63 18.38
C THR A 125 3.72 4.06 17.33
N ILE A 126 4.95 4.56 17.33
CA ILE A 126 6.04 4.10 16.45
C ILE A 126 7.26 3.84 17.32
N GLU A 127 7.79 2.63 17.21
CA GLU A 127 8.97 2.19 17.94
C GLU A 127 10.21 2.17 17.05
N ASN A 128 11.38 2.14 17.68
CA ASN A 128 12.65 2.01 16.97
C ASN A 128 12.68 0.70 16.17
N GLY A 129 13.04 0.77 14.88
CA GLY A 129 13.07 -0.37 13.97
C GLY A 129 11.76 -0.68 13.24
N ASP A 130 10.64 -0.03 13.60
CA ASP A 130 9.40 -0.15 12.84
C ASP A 130 9.60 0.30 11.39
N LYS A 131 8.88 -0.31 10.45
CA LYS A 131 8.87 0.12 9.05
C LYS A 131 7.69 1.04 8.80
N LEU A 132 7.98 2.22 8.27
CA LEU A 132 7.00 3.28 8.02
C LEU A 132 6.70 3.35 6.53
N ILE A 133 5.43 3.28 6.16
CA ILE A 133 4.99 3.52 4.79
C ILE A 133 4.66 5.01 4.68
N VAL A 134 5.37 5.67 3.78
CA VAL A 134 5.31 7.11 3.53
C VAL A 134 4.58 7.38 2.22
N GLU A 135 3.47 8.11 2.26
CA GLU A 135 2.84 8.71 1.10
C GLU A 135 3.57 10.02 0.79
N HIS A 136 4.18 10.13 -0.37
CA HIS A 136 4.99 11.31 -0.73
C HIS A 136 4.14 12.58 -0.75
N TRP A 137 4.72 13.66 -0.24
CA TRP A 137 4.08 14.98 -0.22
C TRP A 137 3.90 15.52 -1.64
N ASN A 138 2.74 16.03 -1.94
CA ASN A 138 2.41 16.62 -3.23
C ASN A 138 1.73 17.99 -3.06
N ASN A 139 2.34 18.87 -2.25
CA ASN A 139 1.87 20.22 -1.96
C ASN A 139 0.40 20.31 -1.46
N GLU A 140 -0.05 19.28 -0.78
CA GLU A 140 -1.37 19.23 -0.14
C GLU A 140 -1.37 20.08 1.14
N GLN A 141 -2.54 20.28 1.75
CA GLN A 141 -2.62 20.89 3.07
C GLN A 141 -2.22 19.88 4.16
N ILE A 142 -1.50 20.35 5.18
CA ILE A 142 -1.22 19.55 6.37
C ILE A 142 -2.54 19.18 7.03
N GLN A 143 -2.78 17.89 7.21
CA GLN A 143 -3.92 17.35 7.95
C GLN A 143 -3.57 17.33 9.43
N ASP A 144 -4.42 17.92 10.25
CA ASP A 144 -4.18 18.03 11.68
C ASP A 144 -3.99 16.68 12.37
N ASN A 145 -3.05 16.65 13.29
CA ASN A 145 -2.73 15.50 14.13
C ASN A 145 -2.33 14.23 13.38
N ARG A 146 -1.89 14.35 12.11
CA ARG A 146 -1.32 13.23 11.35
C ARG A 146 0.19 13.19 11.49
N VAL A 147 0.77 12.00 11.31
CA VAL A 147 2.21 11.80 11.41
C VAL A 147 2.85 12.04 10.05
N TYR A 148 3.90 12.85 10.04
CA TYR A 148 4.66 13.23 8.83
C TYR A 148 6.13 12.92 8.99
N VAL A 149 6.78 12.64 7.87
CA VAL A 149 8.22 12.72 7.72
C VAL A 149 8.55 14.06 7.10
N PHE A 150 9.46 14.78 7.70
CA PHE A 150 9.92 16.08 7.21
C PHE A 150 11.39 16.30 7.57
N CYS A 151 12.01 17.19 6.82
CA CYS A 151 13.33 17.72 7.13
C CYS A 151 13.20 19.11 7.74
N PHE A 152 13.98 19.37 8.76
CA PHE A 152 14.11 20.68 9.39
C PHE A 152 15.57 20.85 9.85
N ASN A 153 16.23 21.94 9.44
CA ASN A 153 17.66 22.21 9.70
C ASN A 153 18.56 21.03 9.29
N ASN A 154 18.33 20.45 8.12
CA ASN A 154 19.07 19.29 7.59
C ASN A 154 18.97 17.99 8.41
N GLU A 155 18.02 17.92 9.32
CA GLU A 155 17.73 16.71 10.10
C GLU A 155 16.36 16.16 9.75
N PHE A 156 16.22 14.82 9.76
CA PHE A 156 14.97 14.12 9.50
C PHE A 156 14.18 13.88 10.78
N PHE A 157 12.89 14.14 10.70
CA PHE A 157 11.97 13.96 11.81
C PHE A 157 10.74 13.19 11.38
N VAL A 158 10.26 12.34 12.28
CA VAL A 158 8.94 11.75 12.23
C VAL A 158 8.16 12.30 13.43
N LYS A 159 7.15 13.14 13.17
CA LYS A 159 6.35 13.78 14.21
C LYS A 159 4.91 13.97 13.77
N ARG A 160 4.03 14.19 14.74
CA ARG A 160 2.68 14.68 14.48
C ARG A 160 2.72 16.16 14.17
N LEU A 161 2.09 16.52 13.05
CA LEU A 161 1.95 17.93 12.66
C LEU A 161 0.50 18.36 12.76
N SER A 162 0.31 19.60 13.15
CA SER A 162 -0.96 20.34 13.03
C SER A 162 -0.68 21.74 12.55
N LYS A 163 -1.56 22.29 11.72
CA LYS A 163 -1.43 23.64 11.21
C LYS A 163 -2.50 24.55 11.82
N ASN A 164 -2.08 25.64 12.44
CA ASN A 164 -2.97 26.63 12.99
C ASN A 164 -2.57 28.01 12.43
N LEU A 165 -3.39 28.57 11.52
CA LEU A 165 -3.13 29.83 10.81
C LEU A 165 -1.70 29.87 10.25
N ASP A 166 -0.80 30.63 10.89
CA ASP A 166 0.58 30.85 10.45
C ASP A 166 1.59 29.98 11.24
N GLU A 167 1.12 29.03 12.02
CA GLU A 167 1.95 28.21 12.88
C GLU A 167 1.86 26.73 12.50
N ILE A 168 2.99 26.02 12.57
CA ILE A 168 3.03 24.55 12.53
C ILE A 168 3.41 24.04 13.92
N ILE A 169 2.52 23.24 14.50
CA ILE A 169 2.72 22.58 15.79
C ILE A 169 3.34 21.23 15.51
N ILE A 170 4.48 20.95 16.12
CA ILE A 170 5.24 19.70 16.03
C ILE A 170 5.15 18.98 17.36
N LYS A 171 4.52 17.79 17.35
CA LYS A 171 4.29 16.99 18.55
C LYS A 171 4.89 15.60 18.40
N SER A 172 5.60 15.16 19.45
CA SER A 172 6.00 13.76 19.66
C SER A 172 4.88 13.00 20.36
N ASP A 173 4.71 11.71 20.06
CA ASP A 173 3.77 10.86 20.78
C ASP A 173 4.32 10.45 22.14
N ASN A 174 5.65 10.38 22.27
CA ASN A 174 6.32 10.18 23.56
C ASN A 174 6.24 11.47 24.40
N PRO A 175 5.62 11.42 25.60
CA PRO A 175 5.40 12.60 26.44
C PRO A 175 6.69 13.20 27.04
N GLU A 176 7.81 12.49 26.99
CA GLU A 176 9.11 13.02 27.41
C GLU A 176 9.62 14.15 26.50
N TYR A 177 9.08 14.23 25.27
CA TYR A 177 9.45 15.23 24.28
C TYR A 177 8.48 16.41 24.30
N ARG A 178 9.05 17.62 24.39
CA ARG A 178 8.24 18.86 24.39
C ARG A 178 7.63 19.13 23.02
N ILE A 179 6.42 19.70 23.04
CA ILE A 179 5.79 20.26 21.85
C ILE A 179 6.61 21.46 21.39
N ARG A 180 6.81 21.56 20.07
CA ARG A 180 7.47 22.72 19.42
C ARG A 180 6.49 23.37 18.48
N THR A 181 6.60 24.69 18.35
CA THR A 181 5.84 25.48 17.38
C THR A 181 6.82 26.26 16.53
N ILE A 182 6.61 26.27 15.21
CA ILE A 182 7.36 27.07 14.27
C ILE A 182 6.42 28.03 13.55
N ASN A 183 6.85 29.30 13.37
CA ASN A 183 6.03 30.39 12.86
C ASN A 183 6.70 31.04 11.65
N GLY A 184 5.91 31.58 10.73
CA GLY A 184 6.30 32.52 9.70
C GLY A 184 7.57 32.12 8.90
N SER A 185 8.63 32.90 8.97
CA SER A 185 9.87 32.70 8.21
C SER A 185 10.59 31.37 8.50
N THR A 186 10.39 30.79 9.68
CA THR A 186 10.99 29.50 10.06
C THR A 186 10.27 28.32 9.41
N THR A 187 9.03 28.51 8.90
CA THR A 187 8.32 27.45 8.17
C THR A 187 8.93 27.16 6.80
N GLU A 188 9.67 28.11 6.21
CA GLU A 188 10.37 27.92 4.93
C GLU A 188 11.53 26.92 5.06
N GLU A 189 12.05 26.70 6.26
CA GLU A 189 13.10 25.72 6.54
C GLU A 189 12.54 24.29 6.73
N LEU A 190 11.21 24.14 6.85
CA LEU A 190 10.56 22.84 7.00
C LEU A 190 10.17 22.28 5.63
N ILE A 191 10.84 21.20 5.23
CA ILE A 191 10.57 20.50 3.97
C ILE A 191 9.76 19.24 4.26
N LEU A 192 8.49 19.24 3.87
CA LEU A 192 7.63 18.05 4.00
C LEU A 192 8.02 16.99 2.97
N ILE A 193 8.27 15.78 3.45
CA ILE A 193 8.62 14.62 2.63
C ILE A 193 7.38 13.79 2.34
N GLY A 194 6.58 13.53 3.36
CA GLY A 194 5.37 12.75 3.20
C GLY A 194 4.64 12.48 4.50
N LYS A 195 3.46 11.88 4.35
CA LYS A 195 2.59 11.47 5.44
C LYS A 195 2.76 9.97 5.71
N ILE A 196 2.84 9.58 6.98
CA ILE A 196 2.82 8.16 7.36
C ILE A 196 1.40 7.62 7.19
N VAL A 197 1.28 6.60 6.36
CA VAL A 197 0.00 5.94 6.02
C VAL A 197 -0.06 4.48 6.41
N GLY A 198 1.03 3.95 6.95
CA GLY A 198 1.10 2.59 7.49
C GLY A 198 2.34 2.40 8.35
N VAL A 199 2.23 1.52 9.33
CA VAL A 199 3.34 1.12 10.23
C VAL A 199 3.35 -0.39 10.31
N ILE A 200 4.50 -0.99 10.02
CA ILE A 200 4.74 -2.42 10.20
C ILE A 200 5.64 -2.57 11.42
N LYS A 201 5.10 -3.16 12.47
CA LYS A 201 5.82 -3.34 13.74
C LYS A 201 6.97 -4.33 13.59
N SER A 202 8.13 -3.94 14.11
CA SER A 202 9.25 -4.86 14.30
C SER A 202 9.06 -5.58 15.64
N LEU A 203 9.10 -6.90 15.61
CA LEU A 203 9.20 -7.68 16.85
C LEU A 203 10.68 -7.74 17.23
N VAL A 204 11.04 -7.01 18.25
CA VAL A 204 12.40 -7.03 18.84
C VAL A 204 12.45 -8.07 19.95
#